data_dc2cbbbaf6aa347fbc473d0600a0ebbd
#
_entry.id   dc2cbbbaf6aa347fbc473d0600a0ebbd
#
_cell.length_a   1.000
_cell.length_b   1.000
_cell.length_c   1.000
_cell.angle_alpha   90.00
_cell.angle_beta   90.00
_cell.angle_gamma   90.00
#
_symmetry.space_group_name_H-M   'P 1'
#
loop_
_entity.id
_entity.type
_entity.pdbx_description
1 polymer ?
#
loop_
_entity_poly.entity_id
_entity_poly.type
_entity_poly.pdbx_seq_one_letter_code
_entity_poly.pdbx_strand_id
1 'polypeptide(L)'
;MRITSDAYVRLAAGTGGIQFNGDTAAANALDDYEEGTWTPSIYGTTTAGTTTYFQQAGSYTKVGRVVTVQVFLTITNQTGTGSLRLGNLPFTAAASANTFPCAVQTTNLALFANHYPVFSVAGGNTYINMQQTPAGGGLIYAIAIDTAFNVELTATYFV
;
A
#
# COMPACT_ATOMS: atom_id res chain seq x y z
N MET A 1 1.98 -33.53 -7.40
CA MET A 1 2.32 -32.55 -8.46
C MET A 1 1.72 -33.03 -9.77
N ARG A 2 1.05 -32.20 -10.51
CA ARG A 2 0.46 -32.51 -11.81
C ARG A 2 0.83 -31.41 -12.81
N ILE A 3 1.32 -31.79 -13.98
CA ILE A 3 1.45 -30.88 -15.12
C ILE A 3 0.16 -31.02 -15.94
N THR A 4 -0.53 -29.93 -16.16
CA THR A 4 -1.79 -29.89 -16.92
C THR A 4 -1.53 -29.66 -18.41
N SER A 5 -2.53 -29.94 -19.27
CA SER A 5 -2.39 -29.76 -20.73
C SER A 5 -2.15 -28.30 -21.17
N ASP A 6 -2.43 -27.35 -20.31
CA ASP A 6 -2.15 -25.93 -20.47
C ASP A 6 -0.72 -25.52 -20.00
N ALA A 7 0.15 -26.51 -19.78
CA ALA A 7 1.56 -26.38 -19.36
C ALA A 7 1.78 -25.77 -17.96
N TYR A 8 0.76 -25.76 -17.07
CA TYR A 8 0.92 -25.33 -15.70
C TYR A 8 1.26 -26.48 -14.76
N VAL A 9 2.12 -26.20 -13.75
CA VAL A 9 2.33 -27.07 -12.60
C VAL A 9 1.24 -26.73 -11.57
N ARG A 10 0.33 -27.67 -11.30
CA ARG A 10 -0.69 -27.50 -10.28
C ARG A 10 -0.40 -28.40 -9.09
N LEU A 11 -0.35 -27.81 -7.92
CA LEU A 11 -0.36 -28.54 -6.66
C LEU A 11 -1.80 -29.00 -6.38
N ALA A 12 -1.95 -30.14 -5.69
CA ALA A 12 -3.27 -30.60 -5.26
C ALA A 12 -3.92 -29.56 -4.33
N ALA A 13 -5.24 -29.47 -4.37
CA ALA A 13 -5.97 -28.62 -3.43
C ALA A 13 -5.67 -29.06 -1.98
N GLY A 14 -5.33 -28.10 -1.14
CA GLY A 14 -4.97 -28.33 0.26
C GLY A 14 -4.06 -27.23 0.82
N THR A 15 -3.55 -27.45 2.00
CA THR A 15 -2.66 -26.51 2.71
C THR A 15 -1.17 -26.72 2.38
N GLY A 16 -0.85 -27.20 1.18
CA GLY A 16 0.52 -27.47 0.76
C GLY A 16 1.11 -26.35 -0.07
N GLY A 17 2.42 -26.12 0.06
CA GLY A 17 3.21 -25.20 -0.74
C GLY A 17 4.42 -25.89 -1.35
N ILE A 18 5.31 -25.10 -1.93
CA ILE A 18 6.61 -25.57 -2.44
C ILE A 18 7.64 -25.40 -1.34
N GLN A 19 8.26 -26.50 -0.92
CA GLN A 19 9.37 -26.51 0.03
C GLN A 19 10.69 -26.68 -0.73
N PHE A 20 11.70 -25.93 -0.30
CA PHE A 20 13.00 -25.92 -0.95
C PHE A 20 14.07 -26.57 -0.05
N ASN A 21 15.12 -27.11 -0.68
CA ASN A 21 16.32 -27.59 0.00
C ASN A 21 16.06 -28.66 1.10
N GLY A 22 15.05 -29.51 0.91
CA GLY A 22 14.72 -30.55 1.89
C GLY A 22 14.09 -30.05 3.20
N ASP A 23 13.71 -28.80 3.28
CA ASP A 23 12.96 -28.26 4.43
C ASP A 23 11.58 -28.93 4.50
N THR A 24 11.17 -29.31 5.70
CA THR A 24 9.88 -29.95 5.96
C THR A 24 8.96 -29.11 6.84
N ALA A 25 9.41 -27.95 7.31
CA ALA A 25 8.60 -27.04 8.11
C ALA A 25 7.55 -26.33 7.25
N ALA A 26 6.27 -26.47 7.54
CA ALA A 26 5.19 -25.84 6.78
C ALA A 26 5.31 -24.31 6.73
N ALA A 27 5.86 -23.69 7.79
CA ALA A 27 6.06 -22.26 7.87
C ALA A 27 7.08 -21.70 6.85
N ASN A 28 7.90 -22.56 6.26
CA ASN A 28 8.91 -22.19 5.26
C ASN A 28 8.48 -22.51 3.82
N ALA A 29 7.28 -23.04 3.64
CA ALA A 29 6.74 -23.33 2.32
C ALA A 29 6.35 -22.04 1.60
N LEU A 30 6.62 -21.98 0.29
CA LEU A 30 5.99 -20.98 -0.59
C LEU A 30 4.58 -21.51 -0.92
N ASP A 31 3.60 -21.01 -0.23
CA ASP A 31 2.21 -21.49 -0.27
C ASP A 31 1.20 -20.44 -0.75
N ASP A 32 1.64 -19.20 -0.89
CA ASP A 32 0.77 -18.09 -1.23
C ASP A 32 1.46 -17.12 -2.19
N TYR A 33 1.02 -17.12 -3.44
CA TYR A 33 1.37 -16.14 -4.46
C TYR A 33 0.09 -15.59 -5.07
N GLU A 34 -0.04 -14.28 -5.03
CA GLU A 34 -1.18 -13.57 -5.60
C GLU A 34 -0.73 -12.26 -6.22
N GLU A 35 -1.28 -11.93 -7.37
CA GLU A 35 -1.12 -10.63 -8.00
C GLU A 35 -2.46 -10.12 -8.51
N GLY A 36 -2.62 -8.81 -8.54
CA GLY A 36 -3.86 -8.22 -8.98
C GLY A 36 -3.85 -6.70 -8.98
N THR A 37 -5.03 -6.18 -9.21
CA THR A 37 -5.30 -4.73 -9.14
C THR A 37 -6.22 -4.42 -7.97
N TRP A 38 -6.14 -3.19 -7.50
CA TRP A 38 -7.00 -2.66 -6.45
C TRP A 38 -7.32 -1.20 -6.72
N THR A 39 -8.31 -0.66 -6.02
CA THR A 39 -8.75 0.72 -6.20
C THR A 39 -8.35 1.54 -4.97
N PRO A 40 -7.19 2.22 -4.99
CA PRO A 40 -6.79 3.12 -3.91
C PRO A 40 -7.75 4.30 -3.80
N SER A 41 -7.99 4.79 -2.59
CA SER A 41 -8.84 5.96 -2.37
C SER A 41 -8.16 7.00 -1.48
N ILE A 42 -8.40 8.27 -1.77
CA ILE A 42 -7.99 9.40 -0.91
C ILE A 42 -9.20 9.86 -0.11
N TYR A 43 -9.00 10.10 1.17
CA TYR A 43 -10.05 10.60 2.06
C TYR A 43 -9.49 11.40 3.24
N GLY A 44 -10.34 12.19 3.86
CA GLY A 44 -10.02 12.95 5.07
C GLY A 44 -10.27 12.16 6.35
N THR A 45 -9.47 12.40 7.38
CA THR A 45 -9.57 11.68 8.66
C THR A 45 -10.72 12.12 9.54
N THR A 46 -11.21 13.36 9.42
CA THR A 46 -12.35 13.88 10.18
C THR A 46 -13.65 13.67 9.41
N THR A 47 -13.68 14.09 8.15
CA THR A 47 -14.77 13.80 7.22
C THR A 47 -14.15 13.23 5.96
N ALA A 48 -14.57 12.04 5.53
CA ALA A 48 -13.99 11.38 4.37
C ALA A 48 -14.04 12.27 3.11
N GLY A 49 -15.17 12.94 2.89
CA GLY A 49 -15.41 13.76 1.73
C GLY A 49 -15.67 12.93 0.46
N THR A 50 -15.70 13.64 -0.66
CA THR A 50 -15.77 13.05 -2.00
C THR A 50 -14.51 13.38 -2.76
N THR A 51 -13.90 12.36 -3.39
CA THR A 51 -12.72 12.52 -4.22
C THR A 51 -13.06 12.28 -5.68
N THR A 52 -12.65 13.19 -6.55
CA THR A 52 -12.72 13.03 -8.00
C THR A 52 -11.33 12.75 -8.54
N TYR A 53 -11.22 11.71 -9.35
CA TYR A 53 -9.95 11.27 -9.93
C TYR A 53 -9.93 11.48 -11.44
N PHE A 54 -8.81 11.95 -11.97
CA PHE A 54 -8.48 11.83 -13.39
C PHE A 54 -7.84 10.47 -13.66
N GLN A 55 -6.98 9.99 -12.73
CA GLN A 55 -6.38 8.67 -12.76
C GLN A 55 -6.50 8.03 -11.37
N GLN A 56 -6.88 6.75 -11.34
CA GLN A 56 -7.02 5.96 -10.12
C GLN A 56 -6.64 4.52 -10.42
N ALA A 57 -5.42 4.13 -10.11
CA ALA A 57 -4.92 2.80 -10.40
C ALA A 57 -4.03 2.29 -9.26
N GLY A 58 -4.19 1.03 -8.94
CA GLY A 58 -3.34 0.30 -8.00
C GLY A 58 -3.10 -1.12 -8.49
N SER A 59 -1.89 -1.62 -8.29
CA SER A 59 -1.54 -3.02 -8.49
C SER A 59 -0.82 -3.57 -7.27
N TYR A 60 -0.84 -4.88 -7.11
CA TYR A 60 -0.13 -5.54 -6.02
C TYR A 60 0.42 -6.88 -6.44
N THR A 61 1.45 -7.30 -5.72
CA THR A 61 1.97 -8.67 -5.71
C THR A 61 2.15 -9.09 -4.26
N LYS A 62 1.65 -10.28 -3.93
CA LYS A 62 1.82 -10.91 -2.62
C LYS A 62 2.60 -12.21 -2.77
N VAL A 63 3.62 -12.40 -1.95
CA VAL A 63 4.41 -13.63 -1.88
C VAL A 63 4.52 -14.03 -0.40
N GLY A 64 3.82 -15.08 -0.01
CA GLY A 64 3.68 -15.43 1.39
C GLY A 64 3.11 -14.25 2.19
N ARG A 65 3.87 -13.77 3.16
CA ARG A 65 3.48 -12.63 4.01
C ARG A 65 3.86 -11.25 3.45
N VAL A 66 4.61 -11.19 2.37
CA VAL A 66 5.10 -9.92 1.80
C VAL A 66 4.12 -9.43 0.75
N VAL A 67 3.63 -8.23 0.92
CA VAL A 67 2.79 -7.52 -0.06
C VAL A 67 3.54 -6.30 -0.56
N THR A 68 3.69 -6.18 -1.87
CA THR A 68 4.17 -4.96 -2.52
C THR A 68 3.03 -4.36 -3.32
N VAL A 69 2.75 -3.09 -3.09
CA VAL A 69 1.71 -2.31 -3.81
C VAL A 69 2.35 -1.19 -4.61
N GLN A 70 1.72 -0.88 -5.74
CA GLN A 70 1.99 0.31 -6.55
C GLN A 70 0.70 1.11 -6.69
N VAL A 71 0.83 2.44 -6.68
CA VAL A 71 -0.28 3.40 -6.75
C VAL A 71 0.05 4.51 -7.72
N PHE A 72 -0.94 4.85 -8.56
CA PHE A 72 -0.93 6.00 -9.46
C PHE A 72 -2.25 6.73 -9.31
N LEU A 73 -2.22 7.92 -8.71
CA LEU A 73 -3.39 8.75 -8.49
C LEU A 73 -3.17 10.15 -9.03
N THR A 74 -4.14 10.65 -9.78
CA THR A 74 -4.30 12.07 -10.09
C THR A 74 -5.66 12.52 -9.56
N ILE A 75 -5.64 13.32 -8.51
CA ILE A 75 -6.81 13.87 -7.84
C ILE A 75 -7.12 15.24 -8.43
N THR A 76 -8.36 15.47 -8.83
CA THR A 76 -8.83 16.76 -9.37
C THR A 76 -9.72 17.52 -8.40
N ASN A 77 -10.31 16.82 -7.41
CA ASN A 77 -11.04 17.45 -6.32
C ASN A 77 -11.11 16.51 -5.10
N GLN A 78 -10.99 17.09 -3.91
CA GLN A 78 -11.21 16.43 -2.63
C GLN A 78 -11.90 17.40 -1.65
N THR A 79 -13.02 16.99 -1.07
CA THR A 79 -13.87 17.83 -0.21
C THR A 79 -13.88 17.44 1.28
N GLY A 80 -13.06 16.45 1.67
CA GLY A 80 -12.96 15.99 3.05
C GLY A 80 -12.38 17.04 4.01
N THR A 81 -12.25 16.67 5.27
CA THR A 81 -11.63 17.48 6.31
C THR A 81 -10.68 16.66 7.18
N GLY A 82 -9.76 17.35 7.87
CA GLY A 82 -8.72 16.74 8.68
C GLY A 82 -7.44 16.51 7.88
N SER A 83 -6.84 15.35 8.03
CA SER A 83 -5.60 14.96 7.33
C SER A 83 -5.88 13.98 6.22
N LEU A 84 -5.03 13.97 5.21
CA LEU A 84 -5.12 13.04 4.07
C LEU A 84 -4.70 11.62 4.50
N ARG A 85 -5.45 10.64 4.01
CA ARG A 85 -5.11 9.21 4.00
C ARG A 85 -5.34 8.62 2.63
N LEU A 86 -4.48 7.66 2.30
CA LEU A 86 -4.68 6.78 1.15
C LEU A 86 -5.12 5.41 1.66
N GLY A 87 -6.33 5.00 1.32
CA GLY A 87 -6.97 3.81 1.83
C GLY A 87 -7.22 2.72 0.82
N ASN A 88 -7.95 1.70 1.27
CA ASN A 88 -8.31 0.50 0.53
C ASN A 88 -7.11 -0.37 0.14
N LEU A 89 -6.07 -0.46 0.97
CA LEU A 89 -5.02 -1.46 0.74
C LEU A 89 -5.62 -2.86 0.54
N PRO A 90 -5.09 -3.67 -0.40
CA PRO A 90 -5.67 -4.97 -0.72
C PRO A 90 -5.66 -5.95 0.45
N PHE A 91 -4.72 -5.79 1.37
CA PHE A 91 -4.60 -6.61 2.57
C PHE A 91 -4.34 -5.72 3.79
N THR A 92 -4.83 -6.16 4.94
CA THR A 92 -4.53 -5.51 6.22
C THR A 92 -3.07 -5.72 6.58
N ALA A 93 -2.34 -4.65 6.86
CA ALA A 93 -0.96 -4.76 7.31
C ALA A 93 -0.88 -5.49 8.66
N ALA A 94 0.17 -6.28 8.87
CA ALA A 94 0.40 -6.97 10.13
C ALA A 94 0.34 -5.98 11.30
N ALA A 95 -0.30 -6.39 12.39
CA ALA A 95 -0.35 -5.60 13.61
C ALA A 95 1.06 -5.47 14.20
N SER A 96 1.62 -4.28 14.10
CA SER A 96 2.96 -3.94 14.55
C SER A 96 2.95 -2.53 15.12
N ALA A 97 3.79 -2.28 16.11
CA ALA A 97 4.06 -0.92 16.59
C ALA A 97 4.82 -0.08 15.54
N ASN A 98 5.39 -0.73 14.53
CA ASN A 98 6.14 -0.11 13.46
C ASN A 98 5.24 0.19 12.25
N THR A 99 5.55 1.24 11.54
CA THR A 99 5.00 1.56 10.23
C THR A 99 5.95 1.08 9.13
N PHE A 100 5.40 0.80 7.95
CA PHE A 100 6.20 0.41 6.78
C PHE A 100 6.35 1.65 5.87
N PRO A 101 7.59 2.16 5.66
CA PRO A 101 7.80 3.35 4.84
C PRO A 101 7.46 3.10 3.37
N CYS A 102 7.00 4.14 2.69
CA CYS A 102 6.72 4.13 1.25
C CYS A 102 7.78 4.93 0.50
N ALA A 103 8.16 4.44 -0.69
CA ALA A 103 8.81 5.29 -1.68
C ALA A 103 7.71 6.10 -2.38
N VAL A 104 7.77 7.44 -2.31
CA VAL A 104 6.69 8.30 -2.79
C VAL A 104 7.22 9.45 -3.63
N GLN A 105 6.50 9.74 -4.72
CA GLN A 105 6.59 10.97 -5.50
C GLN A 105 5.24 11.66 -5.48
N THR A 106 5.23 12.98 -5.30
CA THR A 106 4.03 13.79 -5.33
C THR A 106 4.24 15.03 -6.19
N THR A 107 3.18 15.51 -6.82
CA THR A 107 3.16 16.76 -7.58
C THR A 107 1.93 17.56 -7.16
N ASN A 108 2.11 18.86 -6.95
CA ASN A 108 1.07 19.80 -6.50
C ASN A 108 0.46 19.47 -5.12
N LEU A 109 1.03 18.58 -4.35
CA LEU A 109 0.59 18.32 -2.98
C LEU A 109 1.08 19.46 -2.07
N ALA A 110 0.16 20.12 -1.36
CA ALA A 110 0.48 21.21 -0.47
C ALA A 110 1.21 20.73 0.78
N LEU A 111 2.50 20.99 0.84
CA LEU A 111 3.36 20.73 1.99
C LEU A 111 3.73 22.05 2.69
N PHE A 112 4.11 21.99 3.94
CA PHE A 112 4.73 23.13 4.61
C PHE A 112 6.04 23.51 3.91
N ALA A 113 6.42 24.78 4.01
CA ALA A 113 7.70 25.23 3.44
C ALA A 113 8.87 24.40 3.98
N ASN A 114 9.76 23.98 3.08
CA ASN A 114 10.93 23.14 3.40
C ASN A 114 10.55 21.78 4.06
N HIS A 115 9.43 21.17 3.66
CA HIS A 115 9.06 19.82 4.06
C HIS A 115 9.04 18.88 2.86
N TYR A 116 9.23 17.60 3.15
CA TYR A 116 9.17 16.50 2.18
C TYR A 116 8.07 15.51 2.56
N PRO A 117 7.40 14.88 1.58
CA PRO A 117 6.43 13.83 1.86
C PRO A 117 7.13 12.60 2.45
N VAL A 118 6.55 12.04 3.51
CA VAL A 118 6.96 10.78 4.13
C VAL A 118 5.70 9.96 4.39
N PHE A 119 5.45 8.98 3.56
CA PHE A 119 4.27 8.16 3.68
C PHE A 119 4.61 6.82 4.32
N SER A 120 3.67 6.24 5.04
CA SER A 120 3.87 4.96 5.70
C SER A 120 2.58 4.16 5.81
N VAL A 121 2.66 2.86 5.56
CA VAL A 121 1.57 1.93 5.85
C VAL A 121 1.44 1.80 7.36
N ALA A 122 0.25 1.99 7.89
CA ALA A 122 -0.02 1.86 9.32
C ALA A 122 -0.25 0.39 9.70
N GLY A 123 0.54 -0.14 10.64
CA GLY A 123 0.35 -1.51 11.14
C GLY A 123 -1.06 -1.75 11.67
N GLY A 124 -1.62 -2.93 11.40
CA GLY A 124 -2.99 -3.30 11.76
C GLY A 124 -4.08 -2.62 10.94
N ASN A 125 -3.75 -1.91 9.87
CA ASN A 125 -4.71 -1.11 9.09
C ASN A 125 -4.63 -1.40 7.59
N THR A 126 -5.61 -0.86 6.85
CA THR A 126 -5.72 -0.91 5.39
C THR A 126 -5.50 0.45 4.75
N TYR A 127 -4.69 1.30 5.37
CA TYR A 127 -4.40 2.64 4.84
C TYR A 127 -2.94 3.04 5.03
N ILE A 128 -2.54 4.01 4.23
CA ILE A 128 -1.26 4.71 4.27
C ILE A 128 -1.48 6.08 4.88
N ASN A 129 -0.70 6.43 5.91
CA ASN A 129 -0.64 7.77 6.43
C ASN A 129 0.12 8.67 5.45
N MET A 130 -0.50 9.77 5.05
CA MET A 130 0.13 10.79 4.24
C MET A 130 0.68 11.88 5.17
N GLN A 131 2.00 11.95 5.26
CA GLN A 131 2.72 12.76 6.24
C GLN A 131 3.85 13.54 5.57
N GLN A 132 4.41 14.50 6.28
CA GLN A 132 5.53 15.33 5.84
C GLN A 132 6.53 15.56 6.99
N THR A 133 7.79 15.75 6.65
CA THR A 133 8.88 16.01 7.60
C THR A 133 9.70 17.22 7.16
N PRO A 134 10.23 18.04 8.10
CA PRO A 134 11.13 19.15 7.76
C PRO A 134 12.43 18.66 7.12
N ALA A 135 13.00 19.44 6.20
CA ALA A 135 14.28 19.15 5.54
C ALA A 135 15.46 18.96 6.50
N GLY A 136 15.43 19.62 7.65
CA GLY A 136 16.45 19.50 8.70
C GLY A 136 16.22 18.36 9.71
N GLY A 137 15.22 17.52 9.50
CA GLY A 137 14.74 16.53 10.47
C GLY A 137 13.84 17.16 11.52
N GLY A 138 13.17 16.34 12.31
CA GLY A 138 12.24 16.79 13.35
C GLY A 138 10.97 15.98 13.40
N LEU A 139 9.89 16.57 13.90
CA LEU A 139 8.59 15.91 14.01
C LEU A 139 7.96 15.67 12.63
N ILE A 140 7.29 14.54 12.52
CA ILE A 140 6.47 14.20 11.36
C ILE A 140 5.07 14.78 11.55
N TYR A 141 4.56 15.48 10.55
CA TYR A 141 3.24 16.10 10.56
C TYR A 141 2.33 15.41 9.54
N ALA A 142 1.05 15.27 9.87
CA ALA A 142 0.06 14.86 8.89
C ALA A 142 -0.14 15.95 7.83
N ILE A 143 -0.37 15.54 6.59
CA ILE A 143 -0.70 16.46 5.49
C ILE A 143 -2.19 16.80 5.59
N ALA A 144 -2.50 18.09 5.62
CA ALA A 144 -3.88 18.56 5.59
C ALA A 144 -4.56 18.22 4.24
N ILE A 145 -5.88 18.29 4.23
CA ILE A 145 -6.63 18.11 2.98
C ILE A 145 -6.17 19.11 1.93
N ASP A 146 -5.92 18.57 0.75
CA ASP A 146 -5.59 19.30 -0.46
C ASP A 146 -6.58 18.91 -1.57
N THR A 147 -6.90 19.84 -2.44
CA THR A 147 -7.98 19.67 -3.41
C THR A 147 -7.56 18.98 -4.69
N ALA A 148 -6.33 19.19 -5.16
CA ALA A 148 -5.85 18.65 -6.44
C ALA A 148 -4.35 18.39 -6.40
N PHE A 149 -3.95 17.11 -6.56
CA PHE A 149 -2.55 16.69 -6.50
C PHE A 149 -2.35 15.32 -7.16
N ASN A 150 -1.11 14.94 -7.39
CA ASN A 150 -0.74 13.61 -7.86
C ASN A 150 0.02 12.85 -6.77
N VAL A 151 -0.18 11.54 -6.74
CA VAL A 151 0.58 10.61 -5.89
C VAL A 151 0.97 9.39 -6.71
N GLU A 152 2.26 9.13 -6.74
CA GLU A 152 2.85 7.88 -7.21
C GLU A 152 3.63 7.27 -6.06
N LEU A 153 3.35 6.02 -5.72
CA LEU A 153 4.09 5.36 -4.64
C LEU A 153 4.23 3.86 -4.83
N THR A 154 5.26 3.35 -4.18
CA THR A 154 5.44 1.92 -3.94
C THR A 154 5.59 1.71 -2.44
N ALA A 155 4.90 0.71 -1.91
CA ALA A 155 5.05 0.29 -0.52
C ALA A 155 5.17 -1.23 -0.43
N THR A 156 6.02 -1.69 0.49
CA THR A 156 6.11 -3.10 0.85
C THR A 156 5.80 -3.24 2.34
N TYR A 157 4.89 -4.15 2.67
CA TYR A 157 4.47 -4.41 4.03
C TYR A 157 4.19 -5.91 4.26
N PHE A 158 4.08 -6.32 5.51
CA PHE A 158 3.73 -7.68 5.88
C PHE A 158 2.24 -7.80 6.26
N VAL A 159 1.68 -8.99 6.03
CA VAL A 159 0.33 -9.39 6.44
C VAL A 159 0.38 -10.58 7.38
#